data_1d0f2aba7c2be2706c5bc00c74ac88f9
#
_entry.id   1d0f2aba7c2be2706c5bc00c74ac88f9
#
_cell.length_a   1.000
_cell.length_b   1.000
_cell.length_c   1.000
_cell.angle_alpha   90.00
_cell.angle_beta   90.00
_cell.angle_gamma   90.00
#
_symmetry.space_group_name_H-M   'P 1'
#
loop_
_entity.id
_entity.type
_entity.pdbx_description
1 polymer ?
#
loop_
_entity_poly.entity_id
_entity_poly.type
_entity_poly.pdbx_seq_one_letter_code
_entity_poly.pdbx_strand_id
1 'polypeptide(L)'
;MQINYIKFMLVPNIIREGLYCMKVNILGKNIEITDGLRNAVEKKLSRLDKFFEDEQEAFATLSVQKARQIIEVTIRFNGVLLRSEEANTDMYAAIDIVSDKLERQMVKHKSRLERKYHINVPLKYKNIPAYEYSADEVREPQIVRTKRFAIKPMSAEEAVLQMDLLGHDFYVFSNDKNGDVNVVYKRKDGNYGLIEPEF
;
A
#
# COMPACT_ATOMS: atom_id res chain seq x y z
N MET A 1 -15.18 10.42 -50.22
CA MET A 1 -15.07 9.42 -49.13
C MET A 1 -14.77 10.19 -47.85
N GLN A 2 -15.83 10.78 -47.25
CA GLN A 2 -15.76 11.59 -46.05
C GLN A 2 -16.24 10.69 -44.90
N ILE A 3 -15.30 10.36 -44.02
CA ILE A 3 -15.60 9.56 -42.83
C ILE A 3 -15.72 10.53 -41.63
N ASN A 4 -16.91 10.52 -41.09
CA ASN A 4 -17.42 11.17 -39.91
C ASN A 4 -16.41 11.34 -38.75
N TYR A 5 -15.96 12.57 -38.56
CA TYR A 5 -15.20 13.03 -37.39
C TYR A 5 -16.02 13.95 -36.47
N ILE A 6 -17.36 13.84 -36.48
CA ILE A 6 -18.23 14.69 -35.67
C ILE A 6 -19.21 13.81 -34.90
N LYS A 7 -18.73 13.18 -33.83
CA LYS A 7 -19.62 12.68 -32.76
C LYS A 7 -18.91 12.44 -31.43
N PHE A 8 -17.90 13.23 -31.09
CA PHE A 8 -17.21 13.11 -29.80
C PHE A 8 -17.18 14.42 -28.98
N MET A 9 -17.99 15.39 -29.38
CA MET A 9 -18.12 16.66 -28.66
C MET A 9 -19.59 16.90 -28.41
N LEU A 10 -20.09 16.50 -27.26
CA LEU A 10 -21.27 16.97 -26.52
C LEU A 10 -21.89 15.83 -25.70
N VAL A 11 -21.10 15.32 -24.74
CA VAL A 11 -21.70 14.68 -23.57
C VAL A 11 -21.57 15.71 -22.44
N PRO A 12 -22.67 16.23 -21.92
CA PRO A 12 -22.61 17.23 -20.85
C PRO A 12 -21.90 16.62 -19.64
N ASN A 13 -21.11 17.44 -18.94
CA ASN A 13 -20.34 17.14 -17.74
C ASN A 13 -21.13 16.54 -16.55
N ILE A 14 -22.36 16.11 -16.75
CA ILE A 14 -23.28 15.63 -15.71
C ILE A 14 -23.19 14.12 -15.48
N ILE A 15 -22.52 13.35 -16.37
CA ILE A 15 -22.46 11.86 -16.26
C ILE A 15 -21.08 11.39 -15.72
N ARG A 16 -20.16 12.29 -15.40
CA ARG A 16 -18.83 11.91 -14.87
C ARG A 16 -18.75 11.70 -13.35
N GLU A 17 -19.82 11.94 -12.60
CA GLU A 17 -19.82 11.77 -11.13
C GLU A 17 -20.09 10.34 -10.65
N GLY A 18 -20.26 9.35 -11.54
CA GLY A 18 -20.64 7.99 -11.15
C GLY A 18 -19.81 6.86 -11.73
N LEU A 19 -18.69 7.11 -12.45
CA LEU A 19 -18.07 6.05 -13.26
C LEU A 19 -16.65 5.66 -12.87
N TYR A 20 -16.07 6.24 -11.84
CA TYR A 20 -14.74 5.81 -11.36
C TYR A 20 -14.93 4.96 -10.11
N CYS A 21 -15.30 3.69 -10.31
CA CYS A 21 -15.37 2.71 -9.25
C CYS A 21 -14.06 1.91 -9.26
N MET A 22 -13.39 1.86 -8.12
CA MET A 22 -12.20 1.03 -7.95
C MET A 22 -12.53 -0.42 -8.27
N LYS A 23 -11.80 -1.03 -9.18
CA LYS A 23 -11.94 -2.44 -9.50
C LYS A 23 -11.28 -3.28 -8.41
N VAL A 24 -12.09 -3.99 -7.62
CA VAL A 24 -11.59 -4.78 -6.49
C VAL A 24 -11.50 -6.25 -6.88
N ASN A 25 -10.28 -6.78 -6.89
CA ASN A 25 -10.01 -8.21 -7.07
C ASN A 25 -9.89 -8.86 -5.69
N ILE A 26 -10.82 -9.75 -5.34
CA ILE A 26 -10.89 -10.38 -4.02
C ILE A 26 -10.47 -11.84 -4.10
N LEU A 27 -9.48 -12.22 -3.27
CA LEU A 27 -8.98 -13.58 -3.15
C LEU A 27 -9.15 -14.10 -1.72
N GLY A 28 -9.72 -15.31 -1.57
CA GLY A 28 -9.81 -16.03 -0.29
C GLY A 28 -8.69 -17.05 -0.14
N LYS A 29 -8.00 -17.05 1.00
CA LYS A 29 -7.05 -18.11 1.41
C LYS A 29 -7.59 -18.78 2.67
N ASN A 30 -7.96 -20.06 2.57
CA ASN A 30 -8.60 -20.82 3.64
C ASN A 30 -9.94 -20.22 4.13
N ILE A 31 -10.62 -19.48 3.25
CA ILE A 31 -11.95 -18.91 3.49
C ILE A 31 -12.68 -18.80 2.15
N GLU A 32 -13.97 -19.11 2.14
CA GLU A 32 -14.86 -18.87 1.02
C GLU A 32 -15.32 -17.40 1.00
N ILE A 33 -15.24 -16.76 -0.15
CA ILE A 33 -15.68 -15.38 -0.33
C ILE A 33 -17.19 -15.39 -0.58
N THR A 34 -17.95 -15.13 0.47
CA THR A 34 -19.40 -14.95 0.38
C THR A 34 -19.76 -13.61 -0.25
N ASP A 35 -20.98 -13.49 -0.80
CA ASP A 35 -21.48 -12.21 -1.34
C ASP A 35 -21.49 -11.10 -0.29
N GLY A 36 -21.77 -11.44 0.98
CA GLY A 36 -21.71 -10.50 2.09
C GLY A 36 -20.31 -9.92 2.30
N LEU A 37 -19.28 -10.77 2.28
CA LEU A 37 -17.87 -10.33 2.39
C LEU A 37 -17.44 -9.52 1.17
N ARG A 38 -17.80 -9.95 -0.03
CA ARG A 38 -17.53 -9.21 -1.27
C ARG A 38 -18.11 -7.80 -1.20
N ASN A 39 -19.41 -7.71 -0.93
CA ASN A 39 -20.10 -6.43 -0.81
C ASN A 39 -19.51 -5.52 0.27
N ALA A 40 -19.10 -6.09 1.40
CA ALA A 40 -18.47 -5.32 2.48
C ALA A 40 -17.13 -4.74 2.04
N VAL A 41 -16.25 -5.54 1.41
CA VAL A 41 -14.95 -5.08 0.89
C VAL A 41 -15.14 -3.99 -0.17
N GLU A 42 -15.96 -4.25 -1.18
CA GLU A 42 -16.22 -3.30 -2.27
C GLU A 42 -16.78 -1.98 -1.74
N LYS A 43 -17.81 -2.02 -0.87
CA LYS A 43 -18.42 -0.84 -0.25
C LYS A 43 -17.43 -0.03 0.60
N LYS A 44 -16.53 -0.70 1.32
CA LYS A 44 -15.56 0.02 2.18
C LYS A 44 -14.39 0.58 1.36
N LEU A 45 -13.93 -0.13 0.35
CA LEU A 45 -12.84 0.35 -0.51
C LEU A 45 -13.31 1.43 -1.49
N SER A 46 -14.58 1.45 -1.94
CA SER A 46 -15.11 2.52 -2.79
C SER A 46 -15.04 3.92 -2.13
N ARG A 47 -14.93 4.00 -0.80
CA ARG A 47 -14.66 5.28 -0.11
C ARG A 47 -13.32 5.90 -0.51
N LEU A 48 -12.41 5.10 -1.05
CA LEU A 48 -11.09 5.55 -1.50
C LEU A 48 -11.13 6.11 -2.93
N ASP A 49 -12.20 5.89 -3.71
CA ASP A 49 -12.36 6.39 -5.08
C ASP A 49 -12.17 7.91 -5.17
N LYS A 50 -12.57 8.62 -4.10
CA LYS A 50 -12.40 10.07 -3.98
C LYS A 50 -10.92 10.53 -4.05
N PHE A 51 -9.96 9.64 -3.87
CA PHE A 51 -8.53 9.96 -3.92
C PHE A 51 -7.90 9.76 -5.30
N PHE A 52 -8.63 9.20 -6.25
CA PHE A 52 -8.14 8.86 -7.57
C PHE A 52 -8.89 9.62 -8.65
N GLU A 53 -8.17 9.98 -9.72
CA GLU A 53 -8.76 10.65 -10.88
C GLU A 53 -9.18 9.64 -11.95
N ASP A 54 -8.50 8.49 -11.98
CA ASP A 54 -8.73 7.39 -12.91
C ASP A 54 -9.13 6.11 -12.16
N GLU A 55 -9.68 5.13 -12.91
CA GLU A 55 -9.99 3.80 -12.39
C GLU A 55 -8.71 3.13 -11.87
N GLN A 56 -8.75 2.66 -10.63
CA GLN A 56 -7.64 1.95 -10.00
C GLN A 56 -7.99 0.50 -9.72
N GLU A 57 -6.97 -0.36 -9.71
CA GLU A 57 -7.13 -1.74 -9.29
C GLU A 57 -6.67 -1.94 -7.84
N ALA A 58 -7.55 -2.53 -7.03
CA ALA A 58 -7.26 -2.97 -5.69
C ALA A 58 -7.26 -4.51 -5.61
N PHE A 59 -6.30 -5.07 -4.92
CA PHE A 59 -6.21 -6.49 -4.64
C PHE A 59 -6.43 -6.70 -3.15
N ALA A 60 -7.51 -7.39 -2.79
CA ALA A 60 -7.85 -7.71 -1.41
C ALA A 60 -7.71 -9.23 -1.19
N THR A 61 -6.83 -9.64 -0.29
CA THR A 61 -6.68 -11.04 0.11
C THR A 61 -7.23 -11.23 1.51
N LEU A 62 -8.26 -12.06 1.64
CA LEU A 62 -8.85 -12.46 2.91
C LEU A 62 -8.31 -13.83 3.30
N SER A 63 -7.86 -14.00 4.53
CA SER A 63 -7.35 -15.28 5.01
C SER A 63 -7.76 -15.55 6.45
N VAL A 64 -7.87 -16.84 6.78
CA VAL A 64 -8.12 -17.29 8.15
C VAL A 64 -6.94 -18.14 8.60
N GLN A 65 -6.33 -17.74 9.73
CA GLN A 65 -5.24 -18.45 10.38
C GLN A 65 -5.60 -18.71 11.84
N LYS A 66 -5.96 -19.94 12.17
CA LYS A 66 -6.47 -20.31 13.49
C LYS A 66 -7.71 -19.47 13.86
N ALA A 67 -7.64 -18.67 14.93
CA ALA A 67 -8.71 -17.77 15.36
C ALA A 67 -8.60 -16.35 14.79
N ARG A 68 -7.61 -16.06 13.92
CA ARG A 68 -7.39 -14.73 13.34
C ARG A 68 -7.93 -14.68 11.93
N GLN A 69 -8.71 -13.69 11.65
CA GLN A 69 -9.19 -13.32 10.33
C GLN A 69 -8.37 -12.14 9.83
N ILE A 70 -7.70 -12.32 8.71
CA ILE A 70 -6.69 -11.38 8.20
C ILE A 70 -7.17 -10.87 6.85
N ILE A 71 -7.15 -9.57 6.67
CA ILE A 71 -7.33 -8.93 5.36
C ILE A 71 -6.06 -8.15 4.99
N GLU A 72 -5.59 -8.36 3.78
CA GLU A 72 -4.53 -7.60 3.16
C GLU A 72 -5.08 -6.90 1.92
N VAL A 73 -4.87 -5.59 1.81
CA VAL A 73 -5.28 -4.80 0.64
C VAL A 73 -4.07 -4.11 0.06
N THR A 74 -3.91 -4.24 -1.26
CA THR A 74 -2.86 -3.58 -2.05
C THR A 74 -3.50 -2.80 -3.19
N ILE A 75 -3.17 -1.52 -3.32
CA ILE A 75 -3.62 -0.62 -4.39
C ILE A 75 -2.37 -0.06 -5.07
N ARG A 76 -2.36 -0.10 -6.42
CA ARG A 76 -1.28 0.49 -7.21
C ARG A 76 -1.81 1.71 -7.95
N PHE A 77 -1.16 2.86 -7.75
CA PHE A 77 -1.53 4.10 -8.45
C PHE A 77 -0.27 4.96 -8.69
N ASN A 78 -0.14 5.51 -9.88
CA ASN A 78 0.95 6.42 -10.26
C ASN A 78 2.35 5.97 -9.84
N GLY A 79 2.66 4.66 -9.97
CA GLY A 79 3.94 4.07 -9.55
C GLY A 79 4.12 3.93 -8.04
N VAL A 80 3.12 4.27 -7.25
CA VAL A 80 3.10 4.10 -5.79
C VAL A 80 2.34 2.83 -5.43
N LEU A 81 2.87 2.10 -4.46
CA LEU A 81 2.22 0.94 -3.87
C LEU A 81 1.67 1.32 -2.48
N LEU A 82 0.35 1.29 -2.36
CA LEU A 82 -0.35 1.44 -1.08
C LEU A 82 -0.74 0.06 -0.58
N ARG A 83 -0.28 -0.33 0.61
CA ARG A 83 -0.58 -1.63 1.20
C ARG A 83 -0.95 -1.47 2.67
N SER A 84 -1.96 -2.20 3.10
CA SER A 84 -2.33 -2.33 4.51
C SER A 84 -2.81 -3.74 4.80
N GLU A 85 -2.46 -4.23 5.98
CA GLU A 85 -2.85 -5.54 6.51
C GLU A 85 -3.45 -5.35 7.90
N GLU A 86 -4.52 -6.09 8.19
CA GLU A 86 -5.17 -6.11 9.50
C GLU A 86 -5.59 -7.53 9.87
N ALA A 87 -5.41 -7.88 11.14
CA ALA A 87 -5.83 -9.15 11.71
C ALA A 87 -6.78 -8.89 12.89
N ASN A 88 -7.96 -9.47 12.84
CA ASN A 88 -8.97 -9.36 13.88
C ASN A 88 -9.62 -10.73 14.15
N THR A 89 -10.45 -10.82 15.18
CA THR A 89 -11.31 -11.97 15.42
C THR A 89 -12.55 -11.98 14.53
N ASP A 90 -12.92 -10.83 13.96
CA ASP A 90 -14.02 -10.65 13.04
C ASP A 90 -13.53 -10.02 11.72
N MET A 91 -13.91 -10.63 10.57
CA MET A 91 -13.48 -10.18 9.25
C MET A 91 -14.09 -8.81 8.90
N TYR A 92 -15.34 -8.56 9.26
CA TYR A 92 -15.97 -7.27 8.98
C TYR A 92 -15.28 -6.13 9.73
N ALA A 93 -14.91 -6.36 10.99
CA ALA A 93 -14.12 -5.42 11.76
C ALA A 93 -12.72 -5.20 11.15
N ALA A 94 -12.08 -6.27 10.66
CA ALA A 94 -10.79 -6.16 9.96
C ALA A 94 -10.90 -5.33 8.66
N ILE A 95 -11.99 -5.53 7.88
CA ILE A 95 -12.27 -4.74 6.66
C ILE A 95 -12.42 -3.24 6.99
N ASP A 96 -13.12 -2.91 8.06
CA ASP A 96 -13.30 -1.53 8.48
C ASP A 96 -11.97 -0.87 8.85
N ILE A 97 -11.20 -1.53 9.70
CA ILE A 97 -9.91 -1.02 10.17
C ILE A 97 -8.91 -0.85 9.01
N VAL A 98 -8.84 -1.83 8.08
CA VAL A 98 -7.93 -1.73 6.93
C VAL A 98 -8.31 -0.58 6.02
N SER A 99 -9.61 -0.36 5.77
CA SER A 99 -10.10 0.77 4.96
C SER A 99 -9.72 2.11 5.59
N ASP A 100 -9.92 2.27 6.89
CA ASP A 100 -9.55 3.49 7.61
C ASP A 100 -8.02 3.72 7.63
N LYS A 101 -7.22 2.66 7.74
CA LYS A 101 -5.76 2.75 7.64
C LYS A 101 -5.31 3.23 6.25
N LEU A 102 -5.89 2.68 5.19
CA LEU A 102 -5.61 3.10 3.80
C LEU A 102 -6.00 4.56 3.57
N GLU A 103 -7.16 4.99 4.05
CA GLU A 103 -7.60 6.38 3.95
C GLU A 103 -6.61 7.33 4.63
N ARG A 104 -6.16 7.03 5.85
CA ARG A 104 -5.14 7.82 6.56
C ARG A 104 -3.81 7.88 5.82
N GLN A 105 -3.37 6.75 5.22
CA GLN A 105 -2.15 6.71 4.42
C GLN A 105 -2.27 7.61 3.19
N MET A 106 -3.41 7.61 2.50
CA MET A 106 -3.68 8.46 1.34
C MET A 106 -3.65 9.95 1.70
N VAL A 107 -4.34 10.35 2.78
CA VAL A 107 -4.34 11.73 3.27
C VAL A 107 -2.91 12.18 3.61
N LYS A 108 -2.15 11.34 4.31
CA LYS A 108 -0.75 11.65 4.67
C LYS A 108 0.15 11.76 3.44
N HIS A 109 -0.01 10.88 2.45
CA HIS A 109 0.74 10.93 1.20
C HIS A 109 0.46 12.23 0.44
N LYS A 110 -0.82 12.61 0.31
CA LYS A 110 -1.26 13.85 -0.30
C LYS A 110 -0.64 15.07 0.36
N SER A 111 -0.78 15.18 1.67
CA SER A 111 -0.24 16.32 2.45
C SER A 111 1.28 16.46 2.30
N ARG A 112 2.01 15.34 2.18
CA ARG A 112 3.46 15.36 1.92
C ARG A 112 3.80 15.88 0.54
N LEU A 113 3.05 15.49 -0.49
CA LEU A 113 3.26 15.99 -1.87
C LEU A 113 2.99 17.48 -1.94
N GLU A 114 1.91 17.97 -1.36
CA GLU A 114 1.55 19.39 -1.32
C GLU A 114 2.65 20.22 -0.65
N ARG A 115 3.19 19.78 0.47
CA ARG A 115 4.30 20.46 1.16
C ARG A 115 5.60 20.45 0.36
N LYS A 116 5.96 19.29 -0.24
CA LYS A 116 7.23 19.12 -0.96
C LYS A 116 7.31 19.99 -2.22
N TYR A 117 6.21 20.15 -2.92
CA TYR A 117 6.19 20.83 -4.21
C TYR A 117 5.67 22.26 -4.15
N HIS A 118 5.20 22.77 -2.99
CA HIS A 118 4.54 24.07 -2.86
C HIS A 118 3.44 24.31 -3.91
N ILE A 119 2.87 23.24 -4.45
CA ILE A 119 1.86 23.26 -5.49
C ILE A 119 0.53 23.03 -4.79
N ASN A 120 -0.41 23.98 -4.93
CA ASN A 120 -1.81 23.68 -4.75
C ASN A 120 -2.19 22.67 -5.85
N VAL A 121 -2.04 21.38 -5.57
CA VAL A 121 -2.56 20.33 -6.44
C VAL A 121 -4.07 20.56 -6.46
N PRO A 122 -4.67 20.87 -7.63
CA PRO A 122 -6.10 21.03 -7.72
C PRO A 122 -6.73 19.66 -7.57
N LEU A 123 -6.94 19.27 -6.36
CA LEU A 123 -7.72 18.08 -6.04
C LEU A 123 -9.16 18.53 -5.91
N LYS A 124 -10.10 17.77 -6.43
CA LYS A 124 -11.56 17.89 -6.29
C LYS A 124 -12.07 17.93 -4.82
N TYR A 125 -11.18 18.15 -3.85
CA TYR A 125 -11.39 17.93 -2.43
C TYR A 125 -11.70 19.19 -1.63
N LYS A 126 -12.62 20.01 -2.12
CA LYS A 126 -13.09 21.15 -1.30
C LYS A 126 -13.98 20.75 -0.12
N ASN A 127 -14.40 19.48 -0.01
CA ASN A 127 -15.39 19.05 0.99
C ASN A 127 -14.99 17.76 1.74
N ILE A 128 -13.70 17.54 2.05
CA ILE A 128 -13.40 16.57 3.09
C ILE A 128 -13.62 17.29 4.42
N PRO A 129 -14.51 16.80 5.32
CA PRO A 129 -14.59 17.34 6.66
C PRO A 129 -13.17 17.29 7.23
N ALA A 130 -12.71 18.44 7.74
CA ALA A 130 -11.51 18.47 8.53
C ALA A 130 -11.74 17.52 9.72
N TYR A 131 -11.27 16.29 9.61
CA TYR A 131 -11.04 15.52 10.80
C TYR A 131 -9.99 16.31 11.58
N GLU A 132 -10.42 16.92 12.68
CA GLU A 132 -9.51 17.43 13.69
C GLU A 132 -8.70 16.25 14.21
N TYR A 133 -7.62 15.94 13.46
CA TYR A 133 -6.55 15.17 14.02
C TYR A 133 -5.98 16.04 15.13
N SER A 134 -6.23 15.64 16.39
CA SER A 134 -5.41 16.10 17.50
C SER A 134 -3.98 16.10 16.99
N ALA A 135 -3.35 17.26 17.05
CA ALA A 135 -1.97 17.50 16.61
C ALA A 135 -0.99 16.78 17.58
N ASP A 136 -1.19 15.47 17.76
CA ASP A 136 -0.15 14.60 18.23
C ASP A 136 0.89 14.60 17.13
N GLU A 137 1.92 15.38 17.37
CA GLU A 137 3.13 15.65 16.60
C GLU A 137 3.38 14.59 15.52
N VAL A 138 2.86 14.80 14.31
CA VAL A 138 3.27 14.04 13.14
C VAL A 138 4.69 14.49 12.84
N ARG A 139 5.65 13.98 13.60
CA ARG A 139 7.07 14.13 13.31
C ARG A 139 7.29 13.55 11.93
N GLU A 140 7.65 14.40 10.99
CA GLU A 140 8.03 13.94 9.67
C GLU A 140 9.22 13.00 9.82
N PRO A 141 9.18 11.79 9.21
CA PRO A 141 10.35 10.92 9.22
C PRO A 141 11.49 11.63 8.51
N GLN A 142 12.52 11.96 9.26
CA GLN A 142 13.74 12.61 8.78
C GLN A 142 14.88 11.59 8.79
N ILE A 143 15.76 11.67 7.79
CA ILE A 143 17.03 10.93 7.82
C ILE A 143 17.95 11.66 8.80
N VAL A 144 17.90 11.24 10.06
CA VAL A 144 18.71 11.85 11.13
C VAL A 144 20.14 11.30 11.18
N ARG A 145 20.42 10.21 10.47
CA ARG A 145 21.75 9.56 10.49
C ARG A 145 22.01 8.83 9.19
N THR A 146 23.20 9.05 8.63
CA THR A 146 23.74 8.27 7.50
C THR A 146 24.91 7.43 8.00
N LYS A 147 24.89 6.12 7.70
CA LYS A 147 26.01 5.22 7.94
C LYS A 147 26.61 4.78 6.60
N ARG A 148 27.92 4.74 6.51
CA ARG A 148 28.66 4.16 5.38
C ARG A 148 29.46 2.97 5.91
N PHE A 149 29.37 1.85 5.26
CA PHE A 149 30.09 0.63 5.63
C PHE A 149 30.57 -0.08 4.37
N ALA A 150 31.66 -0.83 4.50
CA ALA A 150 32.14 -1.67 3.41
C ALA A 150 31.26 -2.93 3.34
N ILE A 151 30.73 -3.21 2.15
CA ILE A 151 30.03 -4.46 1.88
C ILE A 151 31.07 -5.54 1.64
N LYS A 152 30.94 -6.68 2.35
CA LYS A 152 31.83 -7.84 2.19
C LYS A 152 31.07 -8.98 1.48
N PRO A 153 31.74 -9.71 0.57
CA PRO A 153 31.15 -10.93 0.03
C PRO A 153 31.00 -12.00 1.12
N MET A 154 29.81 -12.59 1.21
CA MET A 154 29.48 -13.68 2.13
C MET A 154 28.21 -14.42 1.68
N SER A 155 27.97 -15.61 2.26
CA SER A 155 26.73 -16.34 2.03
C SER A 155 25.54 -15.72 2.80
N ALA A 156 24.31 -16.06 2.39
CA ALA A 156 23.11 -15.60 3.09
C ALA A 156 23.06 -16.08 4.55
N GLU A 157 23.51 -17.30 4.81
CA GLU A 157 23.56 -17.87 6.16
C GLU A 157 24.56 -17.11 7.05
N GLU A 158 25.73 -16.75 6.51
CA GLU A 158 26.71 -15.95 7.22
C GLU A 158 26.19 -14.54 7.48
N ALA A 159 25.48 -13.94 6.52
CA ALA A 159 24.86 -12.63 6.70
C ALA A 159 23.79 -12.62 7.82
N VAL A 160 23.01 -13.71 7.96
CA VAL A 160 22.07 -13.90 9.08
C VAL A 160 22.82 -13.93 10.41
N LEU A 161 23.91 -14.69 10.51
CA LEU A 161 24.73 -14.77 11.73
C LEU A 161 25.33 -13.40 12.09
N GLN A 162 25.84 -12.66 11.10
CA GLN A 162 26.36 -11.30 11.30
C GLN A 162 25.27 -10.33 11.78
N MET A 163 24.07 -10.43 11.19
CA MET A 163 22.93 -9.64 11.59
C MET A 163 22.55 -9.87 13.06
N ASP A 164 22.46 -11.12 13.48
CA ASP A 164 22.11 -11.47 14.86
C ASP A 164 23.20 -11.04 15.86
N LEU A 165 24.48 -11.22 15.52
CA LEU A 165 25.60 -10.78 16.34
C LEU A 165 25.62 -9.26 16.56
N LEU A 166 25.19 -8.49 15.55
CA LEU A 166 25.09 -7.03 15.63
C LEU A 166 23.80 -6.55 16.30
N GLY A 167 22.84 -7.44 16.58
CA GLY A 167 21.52 -7.09 17.09
C GLY A 167 20.70 -6.24 16.12
N HIS A 168 20.84 -6.47 14.82
CA HIS A 168 20.13 -5.74 13.78
C HIS A 168 18.92 -6.54 13.29
N ASP A 169 17.90 -5.82 12.80
CA ASP A 169 16.71 -6.43 12.17
C ASP A 169 16.89 -6.67 10.67
N PHE A 170 17.94 -6.13 10.07
CA PHE A 170 18.34 -6.38 8.69
C PHE A 170 19.86 -6.22 8.50
N TYR A 171 20.38 -6.84 7.46
CA TYR A 171 21.80 -6.74 7.09
C TYR A 171 21.96 -6.75 5.57
N VAL A 172 22.80 -5.84 5.06
CA VAL A 172 23.10 -5.70 3.63
C VAL A 172 24.48 -6.31 3.36
N PHE A 173 24.58 -7.19 2.38
CA PHE A 173 25.82 -7.90 2.03
C PHE A 173 25.94 -8.09 0.52
N SER A 174 27.11 -8.43 0.04
CA SER A 174 27.33 -8.91 -1.32
C SER A 174 27.25 -10.43 -1.32
N ASN A 175 26.44 -11.00 -2.21
CA ASN A 175 26.34 -12.44 -2.36
C ASN A 175 27.65 -12.97 -2.95
N ASP A 176 28.26 -13.95 -2.32
CA ASP A 176 29.56 -14.53 -2.71
C ASP A 176 29.47 -15.28 -4.04
N LYS A 177 28.29 -15.71 -4.49
CA LYS A 177 28.08 -16.46 -5.74
C LYS A 177 27.99 -15.59 -6.98
N ASN A 178 27.33 -14.44 -6.90
CA ASN A 178 27.04 -13.58 -8.05
C ASN A 178 27.57 -12.15 -7.89
N GLY A 179 28.00 -11.77 -6.69
CA GLY A 179 28.49 -10.42 -6.40
C GLY A 179 27.40 -9.38 -6.20
N ASP A 180 26.13 -9.76 -6.30
CA ASP A 180 24.99 -8.84 -6.17
C ASP A 180 24.79 -8.40 -4.72
N VAL A 181 24.24 -7.20 -4.54
CA VAL A 181 23.91 -6.69 -3.22
C VAL A 181 22.57 -7.26 -2.78
N ASN A 182 22.58 -8.08 -1.73
CA ASN A 182 21.41 -8.69 -1.16
C ASN A 182 21.13 -8.17 0.26
N VAL A 183 19.91 -8.40 0.76
CA VAL A 183 19.51 -8.01 2.11
C VAL A 183 18.85 -9.18 2.82
N VAL A 184 19.38 -9.55 3.99
CA VAL A 184 18.67 -10.44 4.93
C VAL A 184 17.93 -9.61 5.98
N TYR A 185 16.76 -10.07 6.42
CA TYR A 185 15.97 -9.37 7.42
C TYR A 185 15.23 -10.36 8.33
N LYS A 186 14.99 -9.94 9.57
CA LYS A 186 14.24 -10.71 10.56
C LYS A 186 12.73 -10.52 10.36
N ARG A 187 12.01 -11.65 10.28
CA ARG A 187 10.55 -11.66 10.14
C ARG A 187 9.89 -11.64 11.52
N LYS A 188 8.63 -11.18 11.57
CA LYS A 188 7.82 -11.16 12.80
C LYS A 188 7.50 -12.56 13.35
N ASP A 189 7.60 -13.59 12.51
CA ASP A 189 7.39 -14.99 12.88
C ASP A 189 8.64 -15.66 13.47
N GLY A 190 9.74 -14.91 13.60
CA GLY A 190 11.04 -15.38 14.11
C GLY A 190 11.96 -16.00 13.06
N ASN A 191 11.49 -16.17 11.83
CA ASN A 191 12.28 -16.63 10.70
C ASN A 191 13.02 -15.47 10.04
N TYR A 192 13.84 -15.76 9.03
CA TYR A 192 14.58 -14.79 8.23
C TYR A 192 14.05 -14.74 6.80
N GLY A 193 14.15 -13.57 6.17
CA GLY A 193 13.84 -13.38 4.75
C GLY A 193 15.08 -12.87 4.01
N LEU A 194 15.21 -13.25 2.74
CA LEU A 194 16.22 -12.77 1.81
C LEU A 194 15.53 -11.91 0.74
N ILE A 195 16.11 -10.76 0.44
CA ILE A 195 15.74 -9.88 -0.67
C ILE A 195 16.90 -9.88 -1.65
N GLU A 196 16.61 -10.32 -2.87
CA GLU A 196 17.54 -10.33 -4.01
C GLU A 196 17.01 -9.32 -5.03
N PRO A 197 17.68 -8.15 -5.22
CA PRO A 197 17.29 -7.18 -6.24
C PRO A 197 17.55 -7.75 -7.64
N GLU A 198 16.60 -7.64 -8.54
CA GLU A 198 16.74 -7.90 -9.98
C GLU A 198 16.88 -6.55 -10.71
N PHE A 199 17.86 -6.44 -11.64
CA PHE A 199 18.16 -5.24 -12.42
C PHE A 199 17.85 -5.43 -13.90
#